data_c4cf434890c306ac117500e5103bf5e8
#
_entry.id   c4cf434890c306ac117500e5103bf5e8
#
_cell.length_a   1.000
_cell.length_b   1.000
_cell.length_c   1.000
_cell.angle_alpha   90.00
_cell.angle_beta   90.00
_cell.angle_gamma   90.00
#
_symmetry.space_group_name_H-M   'P 1'
#
loop_
_entity.id
_entity.type
_entity.pdbx_description
1 polymer ?
#
loop_
_entity_poly.entity_id
_entity_poly.type
_entity_poly.pdbx_seq_one_letter_code
_entity_poly.pdbx_strand_id
1 'polypeptide(L)'
;MKNKRFRILIIGLICCMLLGTIAFAVNGRKITATYGGITIYLNGQKQVATDVNGKTVEPLIYQGTTYVPIRAVSEWPGKTVTWQGSTSSVLINDSVFSDSDVTAAKNVISEFFTLFGDQQYQKMNTLCAGDAASLDFSCGVFGMKEAKLKSCTYNGDYSARANKLVFECSFTMKPTANSVYDPNQTSTSCLIYVRKVGSQFWIDEFASGF
;
A
#
# COMPACT_ATOMS: atom_id res chain seq x y z
N MET A 1 -24.61 -33.75 -49.00
CA MET A 1 -24.26 -33.71 -47.57
C MET A 1 -23.29 -32.53 -47.17
N LYS A 2 -22.50 -31.97 -48.08
CA LYS A 2 -21.58 -30.84 -47.80
C LYS A 2 -22.28 -29.53 -47.34
N ASN A 3 -23.42 -29.19 -47.90
CA ASN A 3 -24.11 -27.91 -47.65
C ASN A 3 -24.78 -27.80 -46.28
N LYS A 4 -25.14 -28.93 -45.62
CA LYS A 4 -25.71 -28.89 -44.26
C LYS A 4 -24.67 -28.56 -43.20
N ARG A 5 -23.47 -29.12 -43.29
CA ARG A 5 -22.36 -28.86 -42.34
C ARG A 5 -21.86 -27.41 -42.48
N PHE A 6 -21.81 -26.88 -43.67
CA PHE A 6 -21.43 -25.50 -43.93
C PHE A 6 -22.46 -24.49 -43.37
N ARG A 7 -23.76 -24.78 -43.48
CA ARG A 7 -24.83 -23.96 -42.87
C ARG A 7 -24.76 -23.99 -41.33
N ILE A 8 -24.47 -25.12 -40.72
CA ILE A 8 -24.34 -25.22 -39.28
C ILE A 8 -23.13 -24.42 -38.78
N LEU A 9 -22.01 -24.43 -39.51
CA LEU A 9 -20.82 -23.63 -39.18
C LEU A 9 -21.10 -22.12 -39.27
N ILE A 10 -21.84 -21.68 -40.28
CA ILE A 10 -22.22 -20.26 -40.42
C ILE A 10 -23.15 -19.84 -39.29
N ILE A 11 -24.14 -20.65 -38.93
CA ILE A 11 -25.07 -20.34 -37.83
C ILE A 11 -24.32 -20.30 -36.50
N GLY A 12 -23.35 -21.20 -36.24
CA GLY A 12 -22.49 -21.18 -35.07
C GLY A 12 -21.63 -19.92 -34.99
N LEU A 13 -21.07 -19.48 -36.14
CA LEU A 13 -20.28 -18.26 -36.19
C LEU A 13 -21.09 -16.99 -35.93
N ILE A 14 -22.34 -16.94 -36.48
CA ILE A 14 -23.27 -15.84 -36.24
C ILE A 14 -23.74 -15.82 -34.77
N CYS A 15 -23.98 -16.99 -34.16
CA CYS A 15 -24.33 -17.09 -32.74
C CYS A 15 -23.21 -16.61 -31.83
N CYS A 16 -21.95 -16.91 -32.15
CA CYS A 16 -20.78 -16.41 -31.42
C CYS A 16 -20.59 -14.89 -31.58
N MET A 17 -20.95 -14.32 -32.73
CA MET A 17 -20.92 -12.86 -32.93
C MET A 17 -22.06 -12.14 -32.21
N LEU A 18 -23.17 -12.80 -31.95
CA LEU A 18 -24.34 -12.26 -31.21
C LEU A 18 -24.16 -12.36 -29.67
N LEU A 19 -23.22 -13.17 -29.18
CA LEU A 19 -22.77 -13.15 -27.81
C LEU A 19 -21.77 -11.99 -27.53
N GLY A 20 -21.93 -10.92 -28.34
CA GLY A 20 -21.16 -9.70 -28.21
C GLY A 20 -21.21 -9.16 -26.79
N THR A 21 -20.05 -8.97 -26.25
CA THR A 21 -19.68 -8.28 -25.03
C THR A 21 -20.77 -7.31 -24.58
N ILE A 22 -21.40 -7.59 -23.44
CA ILE A 22 -22.12 -6.60 -22.67
C ILE A 22 -21.05 -5.62 -22.17
N ALA A 23 -20.70 -4.66 -23.01
CA ALA A 23 -19.93 -3.51 -22.60
C ALA A 23 -20.84 -2.75 -21.62
N PHE A 24 -20.54 -2.84 -20.32
CA PHE A 24 -21.11 -1.92 -19.36
C PHE A 24 -20.60 -0.53 -19.74
N ALA A 25 -21.42 0.18 -20.50
CA ALA A 25 -21.19 1.59 -20.78
C ALA A 25 -21.30 2.32 -19.43
N VAL A 26 -20.16 2.59 -18.82
CA VAL A 26 -20.12 3.61 -17.76
C VAL A 26 -20.59 4.89 -18.41
N ASN A 27 -21.80 5.36 -18.03
CA ASN A 27 -22.37 6.61 -18.50
C ASN A 27 -21.50 7.78 -17.99
N GLY A 28 -20.37 8.01 -18.65
CA GLY A 28 -19.50 9.15 -18.39
C GLY A 28 -20.20 10.45 -18.79
N ARG A 29 -20.40 11.36 -17.85
CA ARG A 29 -20.80 12.74 -18.12
C ARG A 29 -19.56 13.60 -18.30
N LYS A 30 -19.47 14.35 -19.40
CA LYS A 30 -18.50 15.45 -19.51
C LYS A 30 -18.99 16.62 -18.66
N ILE A 31 -18.13 17.09 -17.77
CA ILE A 31 -18.39 18.29 -16.96
C ILE A 31 -17.30 19.31 -17.26
N THR A 32 -17.63 20.60 -17.15
CA THR A 32 -16.66 21.70 -17.17
C THR A 32 -16.44 22.15 -15.72
N ALA A 33 -15.23 22.00 -15.23
CA ALA A 33 -14.85 22.40 -13.89
C ALA A 33 -13.74 23.46 -13.93
N THR A 34 -13.70 24.32 -12.94
CA THR A 34 -12.65 25.35 -12.78
C THR A 34 -11.65 24.87 -11.74
N TYR A 35 -10.37 24.95 -12.12
CA TYR A 35 -9.24 24.65 -11.24
C TYR A 35 -8.53 25.94 -10.82
N GLY A 36 -7.76 25.88 -9.74
CA GLY A 36 -6.86 26.93 -9.27
C GLY A 36 -7.49 27.90 -8.26
N GLY A 37 -6.61 28.54 -7.51
CA GLY A 37 -6.97 29.57 -6.53
C GLY A 37 -7.61 29.06 -5.24
N ILE A 38 -7.81 27.74 -5.06
CA ILE A 38 -8.41 27.16 -3.87
C ILE A 38 -7.30 26.76 -2.90
N THR A 39 -7.29 27.37 -1.73
CA THR A 39 -6.42 26.97 -0.61
C THR A 39 -7.28 26.44 0.53
N ILE A 40 -6.89 25.30 1.08
CA ILE A 40 -7.60 24.65 2.18
C ILE A 40 -6.80 24.84 3.45
N TYR A 41 -7.48 25.21 4.53
CA TYR A 41 -6.90 25.32 5.87
C TYR A 41 -7.66 24.39 6.82
N LEU A 42 -6.91 23.62 7.61
CA LEU A 42 -7.42 22.85 8.74
C LEU A 42 -6.83 23.43 10.02
N ASN A 43 -7.66 23.90 10.92
CA ASN A 43 -7.24 24.54 12.17
C ASN A 43 -6.21 25.67 11.97
N GLY A 44 -6.36 26.48 10.90
CA GLY A 44 -5.46 27.56 10.55
C GLY A 44 -4.18 27.16 9.82
N GLN A 45 -3.92 25.87 9.65
CA GLN A 45 -2.77 25.37 8.90
C GLN A 45 -3.14 25.04 7.46
N LYS A 46 -2.34 25.53 6.51
CA LYS A 46 -2.51 25.24 5.09
C LYS A 46 -2.29 23.74 4.82
N GLN A 47 -3.24 23.14 4.11
CA GLN A 47 -3.20 21.74 3.71
C GLN A 47 -2.99 21.61 2.21
N VAL A 48 -2.31 20.52 1.81
CA VAL A 48 -2.13 20.12 0.42
C VAL A 48 -2.77 18.75 0.24
N ALA A 49 -3.74 18.66 -0.67
CA ALA A 49 -4.38 17.40 -0.97
C ALA A 49 -3.48 16.56 -1.88
N THR A 50 -3.32 15.27 -1.55
CA THR A 50 -2.56 14.30 -2.33
C THR A 50 -3.40 13.07 -2.67
N ASP A 51 -3.02 12.36 -3.74
CA ASP A 51 -3.55 11.04 -4.07
C ASP A 51 -2.82 9.92 -3.27
N VAL A 52 -3.17 8.67 -3.53
CA VAL A 52 -2.55 7.49 -2.89
C VAL A 52 -1.05 7.36 -3.14
N ASN A 53 -0.52 8.01 -4.18
CA ASN A 53 0.89 8.01 -4.56
C ASN A 53 1.64 9.24 -4.04
N GLY A 54 1.00 10.08 -3.22
CA GLY A 54 1.57 11.33 -2.72
C GLY A 54 1.60 12.48 -3.74
N LYS A 55 1.00 12.32 -4.93
CA LYS A 55 0.93 13.35 -5.94
C LYS A 55 -0.15 14.37 -5.56
N THR A 56 0.18 15.66 -5.64
CA THR A 56 -0.79 16.74 -5.40
C THR A 56 -1.99 16.66 -6.33
N VAL A 57 -3.18 16.76 -5.74
CA VAL A 57 -4.46 16.84 -6.44
C VAL A 57 -5.12 18.17 -6.14
N GLU A 58 -5.40 18.96 -7.18
CA GLU A 58 -6.04 20.26 -7.01
C GLU A 58 -7.55 20.09 -6.73
N PRO A 59 -8.10 20.82 -5.75
CA PRO A 59 -9.53 21.03 -5.62
C PRO A 59 -10.10 21.71 -6.87
N LEU A 60 -11.36 21.46 -7.16
CA LEU A 60 -12.05 22.04 -8.31
C LEU A 60 -13.39 22.67 -7.92
N ILE A 61 -13.88 23.61 -8.72
CA ILE A 61 -15.23 24.17 -8.61
C ILE A 61 -16.07 23.68 -9.79
N TYR A 62 -17.20 23.09 -9.46
CA TYR A 62 -18.22 22.70 -10.42
C TYR A 62 -19.57 23.21 -9.98
N GLN A 63 -20.26 23.96 -10.85
CA GLN A 63 -21.57 24.58 -10.56
C GLN A 63 -21.61 25.34 -9.21
N GLY A 64 -20.56 26.11 -8.92
CA GLY A 64 -20.46 26.90 -7.68
C GLY A 64 -20.14 26.10 -6.41
N THR A 65 -19.97 24.79 -6.51
CA THR A 65 -19.59 23.91 -5.40
C THR A 65 -18.12 23.54 -5.49
N THR A 66 -17.41 23.64 -4.38
CA THR A 66 -16.01 23.20 -4.28
C THR A 66 -15.94 21.70 -4.01
N TYR A 67 -15.24 20.98 -4.85
CA TYR A 67 -14.96 19.54 -4.71
C TYR A 67 -13.52 19.35 -4.25
N VAL A 68 -13.36 18.57 -3.21
CA VAL A 68 -12.04 18.26 -2.63
C VAL A 68 -11.84 16.75 -2.62
N PRO A 69 -10.62 16.26 -2.85
CA PRO A 69 -10.34 14.83 -2.72
C PRO A 69 -10.71 14.31 -1.33
N ILE A 70 -11.70 13.42 -1.27
CA ILE A 70 -12.27 12.94 -0.01
C ILE A 70 -11.21 12.27 0.88
N ARG A 71 -10.26 11.56 0.27
CA ARG A 71 -9.14 10.92 0.99
C ARG A 71 -8.34 11.95 1.78
N ALA A 72 -7.89 13.02 1.13
CA ALA A 72 -7.10 14.05 1.78
C ALA A 72 -7.85 14.68 2.96
N VAL A 73 -9.10 15.09 2.75
CA VAL A 73 -9.92 15.73 3.81
C VAL A 73 -10.15 14.80 5.00
N SER A 74 -10.25 13.49 4.75
CA SER A 74 -10.50 12.51 5.81
C SER A 74 -9.21 12.12 6.54
N GLU A 75 -8.07 12.02 5.82
CA GLU A 75 -6.78 11.66 6.41
C GLU A 75 -6.17 12.77 7.25
N TRP A 76 -6.41 14.05 6.93
CA TRP A 76 -5.91 15.17 7.73
C TRP A 76 -6.36 15.13 9.21
N PRO A 77 -7.60 14.75 9.59
CA PRO A 77 -8.00 14.53 10.97
C PRO A 77 -7.71 13.10 11.47
N GLY A 78 -6.86 12.33 10.81
CA GLY A 78 -6.45 10.99 11.24
C GLY A 78 -7.46 9.88 10.94
N LYS A 79 -8.33 10.05 9.94
CA LYS A 79 -9.22 9.00 9.46
C LYS A 79 -8.54 8.18 8.36
N THR A 80 -8.89 6.91 8.26
CA THR A 80 -8.51 6.05 7.11
C THR A 80 -9.61 6.07 6.05
N VAL A 81 -9.22 6.02 4.77
CA VAL A 81 -10.16 6.03 3.64
C VAL A 81 -9.88 4.82 2.74
N THR A 82 -10.87 3.93 2.63
CA THR A 82 -10.78 2.73 1.80
C THR A 82 -11.85 2.74 0.72
N TRP A 83 -11.48 2.42 -0.52
CA TRP A 83 -12.41 2.20 -1.62
C TRP A 83 -12.85 0.74 -1.66
N GLN A 84 -14.15 0.49 -1.62
CA GLN A 84 -14.74 -0.84 -1.79
C GLN A 84 -15.39 -0.95 -3.17
N GLY A 85 -14.67 -1.54 -4.11
CA GLY A 85 -15.09 -1.61 -5.52
C GLY A 85 -16.34 -2.43 -5.76
N SER A 86 -16.57 -3.50 -4.98
CA SER A 86 -17.75 -4.37 -5.10
C SER A 86 -19.08 -3.67 -4.80
N THR A 87 -19.07 -2.66 -3.96
CA THR A 87 -20.24 -1.86 -3.56
C THR A 87 -20.16 -0.42 -4.05
N SER A 88 -19.10 -0.04 -4.76
CA SER A 88 -18.81 1.34 -5.17
C SER A 88 -18.89 2.33 -3.98
N SER A 89 -18.35 1.93 -2.84
CA SER A 89 -18.45 2.69 -1.60
C SER A 89 -17.09 3.20 -1.14
N VAL A 90 -17.08 4.42 -0.58
CA VAL A 90 -15.95 4.96 0.16
C VAL A 90 -16.20 4.73 1.65
N LEU A 91 -15.32 4.00 2.31
CA LEU A 91 -15.37 3.76 3.76
C LEU A 91 -14.41 4.74 4.44
N ILE A 92 -14.91 5.50 5.40
CA ILE A 92 -14.12 6.42 6.22
C ILE A 92 -14.24 5.94 7.66
N ASN A 93 -13.13 5.51 8.23
CA ASN A 93 -13.07 4.94 9.56
C ASN A 93 -12.09 5.73 10.44
N ASP A 94 -12.22 5.58 11.76
CA ASP A 94 -11.18 6.04 12.67
C ASP A 94 -9.88 5.27 12.39
N SER A 95 -8.76 5.97 12.46
CA SER A 95 -7.47 5.29 12.41
C SER A 95 -7.37 4.37 13.63
N VAL A 96 -7.06 3.10 13.40
CA VAL A 96 -6.84 2.11 14.48
C VAL A 96 -5.61 2.49 15.31
N PHE A 97 -4.69 3.25 14.71
CA PHE A 97 -3.42 3.67 15.33
C PHE A 97 -3.27 5.19 15.24
N SER A 98 -2.76 5.79 16.31
CA SER A 98 -2.44 7.22 16.37
C SER A 98 -1.14 7.53 15.63
N ASP A 99 -0.91 8.81 15.28
CA ASP A 99 0.34 9.27 14.69
C ASP A 99 1.56 8.96 15.58
N SER A 100 1.38 8.97 16.91
CA SER A 100 2.41 8.55 17.85
C SER A 100 2.71 7.06 17.76
N ASP A 101 1.71 6.22 17.53
CA ASP A 101 1.90 4.79 17.30
C ASP A 101 2.65 4.53 16.00
N VAL A 102 2.27 5.22 14.92
CA VAL A 102 2.96 5.16 13.63
C VAL A 102 4.44 5.55 13.78
N THR A 103 4.70 6.63 14.51
CA THR A 103 6.06 7.10 14.78
C THR A 103 6.87 6.08 15.59
N ALA A 104 6.29 5.54 16.66
CA ALA A 104 6.94 4.55 17.50
C ALA A 104 7.25 3.25 16.73
N ALA A 105 6.32 2.76 15.93
CA ALA A 105 6.52 1.60 15.08
C ALA A 105 7.62 1.84 14.02
N LYS A 106 7.66 3.03 13.43
CA LYS A 106 8.70 3.44 12.49
C LYS A 106 10.11 3.44 13.12
N ASN A 107 10.21 3.85 14.38
CA ASN A 107 11.47 3.82 15.12
C ASN A 107 11.97 2.38 15.33
N VAL A 108 11.08 1.44 15.66
CA VAL A 108 11.45 0.02 15.79
C VAL A 108 11.97 -0.54 14.45
N ILE A 109 11.33 -0.23 13.34
CA ILE A 109 11.80 -0.62 12.00
C ILE A 109 13.17 0.00 11.70
N SER A 110 13.35 1.27 12.00
CA SER A 110 14.62 1.99 11.78
C SER A 110 15.75 1.38 12.61
N GLU A 111 15.48 1.04 13.87
CA GLU A 111 16.44 0.36 14.76
C GLU A 111 16.80 -1.03 14.22
N PHE A 112 15.81 -1.81 13.76
CA PHE A 112 16.04 -3.12 13.16
C PHE A 112 17.02 -3.02 11.98
N PHE A 113 16.83 -2.08 11.06
CA PHE A 113 17.73 -1.91 9.91
C PHE A 113 19.09 -1.32 10.30
N THR A 114 19.19 -0.53 11.37
CA THR A 114 20.47 -0.07 11.92
C THR A 114 21.28 -1.27 12.42
N LEU A 115 20.67 -2.12 13.24
CA LEU A 115 21.28 -3.34 13.74
C LEU A 115 21.65 -4.31 12.61
N PHE A 116 20.82 -4.37 11.54
CA PHE A 116 21.12 -5.19 10.37
C PHE A 116 22.33 -4.67 9.60
N GLY A 117 22.44 -3.36 9.41
CA GLY A 117 23.63 -2.73 8.83
C GLY A 117 24.90 -3.01 9.61
N ASP A 118 24.77 -3.10 10.94
CA ASP A 118 25.87 -3.38 11.88
C ASP A 118 26.06 -4.89 12.15
N GLN A 119 25.29 -5.76 11.50
CA GLN A 119 25.34 -7.23 11.63
C GLN A 119 25.10 -7.73 13.08
N GLN A 120 24.31 -6.96 13.87
CA GLN A 120 23.96 -7.30 15.24
C GLN A 120 22.70 -8.19 15.29
N TYR A 121 22.73 -9.34 14.64
CA TYR A 121 21.55 -10.18 14.35
C TYR A 121 20.79 -10.61 15.60
N GLN A 122 21.47 -10.96 16.69
CA GLN A 122 20.81 -11.37 17.94
C GLN A 122 20.01 -10.23 18.58
N LYS A 123 20.47 -8.98 18.43
CA LYS A 123 19.71 -7.82 18.90
C LYS A 123 18.51 -7.52 18.01
N MET A 124 18.63 -7.75 16.68
CA MET A 124 17.50 -7.61 15.77
C MET A 124 16.32 -8.51 16.18
N ASN A 125 16.62 -9.75 16.62
CA ASN A 125 15.59 -10.67 17.08
C ASN A 125 14.81 -10.14 18.29
N THR A 126 15.43 -9.35 19.17
CA THR A 126 14.72 -8.75 20.32
C THR A 126 13.68 -7.72 19.93
N LEU A 127 13.72 -7.20 18.70
CA LEU A 127 12.73 -6.28 18.14
C LEU A 127 11.58 -7.02 17.43
N CYS A 128 11.64 -8.35 17.37
CA CYS A 128 10.71 -9.20 16.64
C CYS A 128 9.77 -9.95 17.58
N ALA A 129 8.56 -10.23 17.07
CA ALA A 129 7.56 -11.09 17.70
C ALA A 129 6.89 -11.94 16.60
N GLY A 130 6.00 -12.86 16.98
CA GLY A 130 5.23 -13.66 16.01
C GLY A 130 6.13 -14.39 15.02
N ASP A 131 5.75 -14.33 13.73
CA ASP A 131 6.46 -15.01 12.64
C ASP A 131 7.87 -14.44 12.44
N ALA A 132 8.05 -13.13 12.64
CA ALA A 132 9.35 -12.49 12.53
C ALA A 132 10.36 -13.00 13.56
N ALA A 133 9.94 -13.34 14.77
CA ALA A 133 10.83 -13.89 15.81
C ALA A 133 11.30 -15.32 15.53
N SER A 134 10.61 -16.05 14.63
CA SER A 134 10.98 -17.42 14.24
C SER A 134 12.03 -17.49 13.13
N LEU A 135 12.45 -16.36 12.58
CA LEU A 135 13.47 -16.28 11.56
C LEU A 135 14.85 -16.66 12.11
N ASP A 136 15.71 -17.17 11.23
CA ASP A 136 17.10 -17.47 11.61
C ASP A 136 17.94 -16.18 11.63
N PHE A 137 18.39 -15.80 12.82
CA PHE A 137 19.25 -14.64 13.08
C PHE A 137 20.71 -15.06 13.36
N SER A 138 21.15 -16.23 12.93
CA SER A 138 22.51 -16.73 13.22
C SER A 138 23.59 -16.06 12.38
N CYS A 139 23.31 -15.80 11.09
CA CYS A 139 24.30 -15.29 10.15
C CYS A 139 23.73 -14.32 9.10
N GLY A 140 22.62 -13.71 9.41
CA GLY A 140 21.85 -12.82 8.51
C GLY A 140 20.36 -13.12 8.60
N VAL A 141 19.56 -12.48 7.77
CA VAL A 141 18.11 -12.68 7.68
C VAL A 141 17.70 -12.69 6.21
N PHE A 142 16.79 -13.58 5.83
CA PHE A 142 16.29 -13.71 4.45
C PHE A 142 17.38 -13.89 3.38
N GLY A 143 18.49 -14.54 3.70
CA GLY A 143 19.61 -14.67 2.77
C GLY A 143 20.39 -13.38 2.54
N MET A 144 20.25 -12.40 3.43
CA MET A 144 21.01 -11.15 3.44
C MET A 144 21.91 -11.09 4.66
N LYS A 145 23.16 -10.69 4.48
CA LYS A 145 24.09 -10.45 5.59
C LYS A 145 24.09 -9.01 6.10
N GLU A 146 23.55 -8.09 5.31
CA GLU A 146 23.48 -6.67 5.66
C GLU A 146 22.32 -6.05 4.88
N ALA A 147 21.57 -5.17 5.53
CA ALA A 147 20.58 -4.32 4.87
C ALA A 147 20.51 -2.94 5.53
N LYS A 148 20.21 -1.91 4.76
CA LYS A 148 20.04 -0.52 5.25
C LYS A 148 18.78 0.10 4.67
N LEU A 149 17.94 0.63 5.54
CA LEU A 149 16.67 1.25 5.21
C LEU A 149 16.88 2.45 4.28
N LYS A 150 16.09 2.54 3.20
CA LYS A 150 16.02 3.68 2.29
C LYS A 150 14.74 4.48 2.49
N SER A 151 13.61 3.78 2.58
CA SER A 151 12.31 4.39 2.83
C SER A 151 11.45 3.49 3.69
N CYS A 152 10.56 4.11 4.47
CA CYS A 152 9.59 3.43 5.31
C CYS A 152 8.31 4.28 5.32
N THR A 153 7.28 3.83 4.60
CA THR A 153 6.03 4.55 4.41
C THR A 153 4.89 3.79 5.08
N TYR A 154 4.15 4.44 5.95
CA TYR A 154 2.98 3.85 6.60
C TYR A 154 1.86 3.63 5.57
N ASN A 155 1.28 2.44 5.58
CA ASN A 155 0.12 2.10 4.75
C ASN A 155 -1.12 1.92 5.64
N GLY A 156 -1.95 2.95 5.71
CA GLY A 156 -3.16 2.98 6.54
C GLY A 156 -4.20 1.95 6.09
N ASP A 157 -4.35 1.72 4.79
CA ASP A 157 -5.32 0.77 4.25
C ASP A 157 -4.99 -0.68 4.62
N TYR A 158 -3.73 -1.08 4.51
CA TYR A 158 -3.28 -2.41 4.95
C TYR A 158 -3.35 -2.52 6.47
N SER A 159 -3.00 -1.46 7.19
CA SER A 159 -3.05 -1.43 8.67
C SER A 159 -4.46 -1.64 9.19
N ALA A 160 -5.46 -0.99 8.61
CA ALA A 160 -6.86 -1.16 9.00
C ALA A 160 -7.37 -2.59 8.76
N ARG A 161 -6.95 -3.23 7.66
CA ARG A 161 -7.33 -4.63 7.34
C ARG A 161 -6.64 -5.66 8.23
N ALA A 162 -5.36 -5.44 8.51
CA ALA A 162 -4.55 -6.37 9.27
C ALA A 162 -4.71 -6.22 10.80
N ASN A 163 -5.27 -5.11 11.26
CA ASN A 163 -5.24 -4.68 12.66
C ASN A 163 -3.81 -4.66 13.25
N LYS A 164 -2.85 -4.27 12.40
CA LYS A 164 -1.41 -4.12 12.69
C LYS A 164 -0.92 -2.87 11.97
N LEU A 165 0.12 -2.21 12.46
CA LEU A 165 0.76 -1.15 11.69
C LEU A 165 1.55 -1.77 10.53
N VAL A 166 1.22 -1.37 9.31
CA VAL A 166 1.86 -1.91 8.10
C VAL A 166 2.65 -0.81 7.41
N PHE A 167 3.89 -1.14 7.05
CA PHE A 167 4.80 -0.23 6.38
C PHE A 167 5.33 -0.85 5.09
N GLU A 168 5.38 -0.03 4.05
CA GLU A 168 6.11 -0.32 2.82
C GLU A 168 7.54 0.15 3.00
N CYS A 169 8.47 -0.81 3.02
CA CYS A 169 9.88 -0.52 3.27
C CYS A 169 10.72 -0.87 2.03
N SER A 170 11.58 0.05 1.60
CA SER A 170 12.65 -0.26 0.65
C SER A 170 14.00 -0.13 1.34
N PHE A 171 14.96 -0.97 0.95
CA PHE A 171 16.27 -1.00 1.57
C PHE A 171 17.36 -1.49 0.61
N THR A 172 18.60 -1.05 0.84
CA THR A 172 19.76 -1.67 0.20
C THR A 172 20.10 -2.96 0.94
N MET A 173 20.73 -3.91 0.22
CA MET A 173 21.09 -5.20 0.81
C MET A 173 22.41 -5.73 0.25
N LYS A 174 23.01 -6.64 1.01
CA LYS A 174 24.12 -7.50 0.57
C LYS A 174 23.70 -8.95 0.75
N PRO A 175 23.53 -9.72 -0.33
CA PRO A 175 23.21 -11.13 -0.24
C PRO A 175 24.29 -11.95 0.46
N THR A 176 23.91 -13.08 1.07
CA THR A 176 24.82 -14.13 1.50
C THR A 176 25.23 -14.99 0.31
N ALA A 177 26.28 -15.80 0.46
CA ALA A 177 26.73 -16.70 -0.61
C ALA A 177 25.68 -17.73 -1.06
N ASN A 178 24.77 -18.11 -0.16
CA ASN A 178 23.69 -19.09 -0.41
C ASN A 178 22.31 -18.42 -0.56
N SER A 179 22.28 -17.14 -0.88
CA SER A 179 21.04 -16.39 -1.02
C SER A 179 20.26 -16.81 -2.28
N VAL A 180 18.93 -16.69 -2.22
CA VAL A 180 18.05 -16.77 -3.39
C VAL A 180 18.09 -15.49 -4.25
N TYR A 181 18.66 -14.41 -3.72
CA TYR A 181 18.82 -13.16 -4.44
C TYR A 181 20.00 -13.24 -5.43
N ASP A 182 19.89 -12.50 -6.54
CA ASP A 182 21.03 -12.30 -7.43
C ASP A 182 22.21 -11.72 -6.63
N PRO A 183 23.44 -12.26 -6.78
CA PRO A 183 24.63 -11.74 -6.09
C PRO A 183 24.90 -10.25 -6.34
N ASN A 184 24.40 -9.71 -7.45
CA ASN A 184 24.53 -8.30 -7.83
C ASN A 184 23.32 -7.45 -7.39
N GLN A 185 22.30 -8.06 -6.79
CA GLN A 185 21.14 -7.31 -6.30
C GLN A 185 21.54 -6.46 -5.11
N THR A 186 21.31 -5.16 -5.22
CA THR A 186 21.72 -4.16 -4.22
C THR A 186 20.54 -3.56 -3.45
N SER A 187 19.31 -3.82 -3.86
CA SER A 187 18.11 -3.28 -3.19
C SER A 187 16.90 -4.18 -3.39
N THR A 188 15.97 -4.10 -2.46
CA THR A 188 14.66 -4.77 -2.52
C THR A 188 13.65 -4.01 -1.65
N SER A 189 12.41 -4.49 -1.62
CA SER A 189 11.32 -3.94 -0.80
C SER A 189 10.48 -5.05 -0.19
N CYS A 190 9.82 -4.74 0.91
CA CYS A 190 8.85 -5.63 1.55
C CYS A 190 7.81 -4.83 2.33
N LEU A 191 6.72 -5.51 2.71
CA LEU A 191 5.82 -5.04 3.75
C LEU A 191 6.33 -5.51 5.11
N ILE A 192 6.33 -4.60 6.09
CA ILE A 192 6.66 -4.91 7.49
C ILE A 192 5.43 -4.64 8.34
N TYR A 193 4.99 -5.67 9.03
CA TYR A 193 3.87 -5.61 9.96
C TYR A 193 4.40 -5.43 11.38
N VAL A 194 3.92 -4.41 12.07
CA VAL A 194 4.30 -4.12 13.44
C VAL A 194 3.09 -4.32 14.35
N ARG A 195 3.26 -5.14 15.38
CA ARG A 195 2.27 -5.39 16.42
C ARG A 195 2.45 -4.40 17.56
N LYS A 196 1.35 -3.82 18.01
CA LYS A 196 1.29 -3.03 19.25
C LYS A 196 0.66 -3.86 20.37
N VAL A 197 1.31 -3.91 21.53
CA VAL A 197 0.74 -4.48 22.75
C VAL A 197 0.99 -3.51 23.91
N GLY A 198 -0.05 -2.90 24.40
CA GLY A 198 0.08 -1.78 25.34
C GLY A 198 0.81 -0.60 24.69
N SER A 199 1.93 -0.19 25.27
CA SER A 199 2.80 0.88 24.75
C SER A 199 4.02 0.36 23.95
N GLN A 200 4.13 -0.93 23.76
CA GLN A 200 5.29 -1.55 23.11
C GLN A 200 4.96 -1.99 21.68
N PHE A 201 5.99 -2.00 20.83
CA PHE A 201 5.89 -2.32 19.42
C PHE A 201 6.95 -3.35 19.03
N TRP A 202 6.58 -4.35 18.23
CA TRP A 202 7.46 -5.38 17.70
C TRP A 202 7.18 -5.62 16.23
N ILE A 203 8.21 -5.90 15.48
CA ILE A 203 8.08 -6.43 14.13
C ILE A 203 7.48 -7.83 14.23
N ASP A 204 6.31 -8.05 13.64
CA ASP A 204 5.52 -9.26 13.76
C ASP A 204 5.65 -10.16 12.54
N GLU A 205 5.79 -9.57 11.37
CA GLU A 205 5.79 -10.29 10.10
C GLU A 205 6.50 -9.46 9.02
N PHE A 206 7.16 -10.16 8.09
CA PHE A 206 7.66 -9.62 6.84
C PHE A 206 6.94 -10.32 5.69
N ALA A 207 6.32 -9.55 4.79
CA ALA A 207 5.68 -10.08 3.60
C ALA A 207 6.38 -9.57 2.34
N SER A 208 6.61 -10.45 1.37
CA SER A 208 7.01 -10.03 0.03
C SER A 208 5.84 -9.23 -0.55
N GLY A 209 6.01 -7.95 -0.70
CA GLY A 209 5.05 -7.06 -1.32
C GLY A 209 5.37 -6.94 -2.81
N PHE A 210 4.33 -7.00 -3.59
CA PHE A 210 4.19 -6.61 -5.01
C PHE A 210 4.64 -7.62 -6.02
#